data_b603899451090d925072c94b560ff349
#
_entry.id   b603899451090d925072c94b560ff349
#
_cell.length_a   1.000
_cell.length_b   1.000
_cell.length_c   1.000
_cell.angle_alpha   90.00
_cell.angle_beta   90.00
_cell.angle_gamma   90.00
#
_symmetry.space_group_name_H-M   'P 1'
#
loop_
_entity.id
_entity.type
_entity.pdbx_description
1 polymer ?
#
loop_
_entity_poly.entity_id
_entity_poly.type
_entity_poly.pdbx_seq_one_letter_code
_entity_poly.pdbx_strand_id
1 'polypeptide(L)'
;MVDCYGMPQTWPGRSNAPQQTFQDRAATVERMIAADVSDDLGSSFDPARFVPYVVMHEFEGLLFSDPLRFAAGIAKPELAPQFEAIRTQFATPEEINDSPVTAPSKRVQNLFAGYEKPLMGTLAAIDVGLDAIRRECAGFRSWGERLERLSI
;
A
#
# COMPACT_ATOMS: atom_id res chain seq x y z
N MET A 1 3.73 5.98 6.07
CA MET A 1 2.92 5.30 5.04
C MET A 1 1.48 5.77 5.17
N VAL A 2 0.81 6.07 4.08
CA VAL A 2 -0.58 6.54 4.05
C VAL A 2 -1.32 5.91 2.86
N ASP A 3 -2.60 5.58 3.08
CA ASP A 3 -3.51 5.09 2.04
C ASP A 3 -4.08 6.28 1.25
N CYS A 4 -3.90 6.28 -0.07
CA CYS A 4 -4.35 7.39 -0.93
C CYS A 4 -5.87 7.62 -0.86
N TYR A 5 -6.68 6.56 -0.73
CA TYR A 5 -8.14 6.73 -0.58
C TYR A 5 -8.56 7.31 0.76
N GLY A 6 -7.78 7.03 1.81
CA GLY A 6 -8.00 7.60 3.14
C GLY A 6 -7.56 9.05 3.29
N MET A 7 -6.78 9.58 2.33
CA MET A 7 -6.30 10.96 2.39
C MET A 7 -7.43 11.97 2.10
N PRO A 8 -7.51 13.08 2.85
CA PRO A 8 -8.39 14.19 2.52
C PRO A 8 -8.15 14.72 1.09
N GLN A 9 -9.18 15.14 0.40
CA GLN A 9 -9.08 15.68 -0.96
C GLN A 9 -8.23 16.94 -1.06
N THR A 10 -8.11 17.66 0.06
CA THR A 10 -7.34 18.91 0.19
C THR A 10 -5.83 18.66 0.37
N TRP A 11 -5.41 17.42 0.58
CA TRP A 11 -3.99 17.13 0.78
C TRP A 11 -3.17 17.37 -0.50
N PRO A 12 -1.90 17.80 -0.35
CA PRO A 12 -1.03 18.09 -1.48
C PRO A 12 -0.96 16.95 -2.49
N GLY A 13 -1.14 17.26 -3.76
CA GLY A 13 -1.05 16.30 -4.86
C GLY A 13 -2.25 15.37 -5.05
N ARG A 14 -3.23 15.36 -4.11
CA ARG A 14 -4.39 14.45 -4.17
C ARG A 14 -5.26 14.67 -5.41
N SER A 15 -5.40 15.92 -5.84
CA SER A 15 -6.27 16.34 -6.96
C SER A 15 -5.56 16.45 -8.31
N ASN A 16 -4.22 16.36 -8.38
CA ASN A 16 -3.45 16.90 -9.50
C ASN A 16 -3.04 15.88 -10.58
N ALA A 17 -3.49 14.63 -10.56
CA ALA A 17 -2.95 13.63 -11.49
C ALA A 17 -3.98 12.65 -12.10
N PRO A 18 -4.93 13.11 -12.94
CA PRO A 18 -5.93 12.21 -13.52
C PRO A 18 -5.42 11.31 -14.67
N GLN A 19 -4.22 11.54 -15.23
CA GLN A 19 -3.74 10.86 -16.45
C GLN A 19 -2.37 10.16 -16.29
N GLN A 20 -1.87 10.00 -15.07
CA GLN A 20 -0.57 9.36 -14.80
C GLN A 20 -0.74 7.90 -14.44
N THR A 21 0.33 7.10 -14.62
CA THR A 21 0.41 5.76 -14.04
C THR A 21 0.23 5.83 -12.52
N PHE A 22 -0.14 4.73 -11.88
CA PHE A 22 -0.31 4.74 -10.41
C PHE A 22 1.01 5.06 -9.68
N GLN A 23 2.16 4.62 -10.24
CA GLN A 23 3.48 4.92 -9.69
C GLN A 23 3.80 6.42 -9.78
N ASP A 24 3.54 7.06 -10.93
CA ASP A 24 3.78 8.48 -11.12
C ASP A 24 2.89 9.34 -10.20
N ARG A 25 1.65 8.89 -9.98
CA ARG A 25 0.73 9.53 -9.04
C ARG A 25 1.25 9.43 -7.61
N ALA A 26 1.68 8.24 -7.18
CA ALA A 26 2.25 8.04 -5.85
C ALA A 26 3.45 8.95 -5.63
N ALA A 27 4.42 8.94 -6.55
CA ALA A 27 5.61 9.78 -6.49
C ALA A 27 5.28 11.28 -6.48
N THR A 28 4.25 11.71 -7.21
CA THR A 28 3.80 13.10 -7.21
C THR A 28 3.23 13.51 -5.84
N VAL A 29 2.33 12.69 -5.28
CA VAL A 29 1.74 12.94 -3.96
C VAL A 29 2.83 12.93 -2.87
N GLU A 30 3.74 11.95 -2.89
CA GLU A 30 4.85 11.85 -1.93
C GLU A 30 5.73 13.11 -1.95
N ARG A 31 6.10 13.58 -3.14
CA ARG A 31 6.89 14.80 -3.29
C ARG A 31 6.18 16.03 -2.77
N MET A 32 4.87 16.16 -3.06
CA MET A 32 4.09 17.31 -2.62
C MET A 32 3.87 17.31 -1.11
N ILE A 33 3.63 16.15 -0.49
CA ILE A 33 3.56 16.02 0.97
C ILE A 33 4.91 16.37 1.61
N ALA A 34 6.02 15.90 1.02
CA ALA A 34 7.34 16.22 1.54
C ALA A 34 7.65 17.71 1.48
N ALA A 35 7.25 18.39 0.42
CA ALA A 35 7.39 19.84 0.29
C ALA A 35 6.55 20.58 1.33
N ASP A 36 5.28 20.25 1.46
CA ASP A 36 4.33 20.84 2.40
C ASP A 36 4.83 20.73 3.85
N VAL A 37 5.28 19.53 4.26
CA VAL A 37 5.87 19.31 5.59
C VAL A 37 7.14 20.13 5.80
N SER A 38 7.98 20.25 4.76
CA SER A 38 9.23 21.03 4.84
C SER A 38 8.95 22.53 4.98
N ASP A 39 7.95 23.02 4.26
CA ASP A 39 7.53 24.42 4.32
C ASP A 39 6.94 24.76 5.72
N ASP A 40 6.11 23.89 6.27
CA ASP A 40 5.51 24.06 7.59
C ASP A 40 6.53 24.02 8.73
N LEU A 41 7.50 23.11 8.65
CA LEU A 41 8.52 22.93 9.70
C LEU A 41 9.71 23.90 9.57
N GLY A 42 9.85 24.54 8.42
CA GLY A 42 10.84 25.58 8.17
C GLY A 42 12.28 25.09 8.09
N SER A 43 13.21 26.05 8.08
CA SER A 43 14.63 25.81 7.77
C SER A 43 15.41 24.94 8.78
N SER A 44 14.86 24.68 9.95
CA SER A 44 15.46 23.78 10.96
C SER A 44 15.15 22.31 10.71
N PHE A 45 14.21 22.00 9.81
CA PHE A 45 13.85 20.65 9.45
C PHE A 45 14.75 20.14 8.33
N ASP A 46 15.27 18.91 8.51
CA ASP A 46 16.00 18.19 7.46
C ASP A 46 15.02 17.34 6.63
N PRO A 47 14.70 17.73 5.38
CA PRO A 47 13.77 16.98 4.53
C PRO A 47 14.21 15.55 4.24
N ALA A 48 15.51 15.24 4.33
CA ALA A 48 16.01 13.90 4.10
C ALA A 48 15.52 12.89 5.15
N ARG A 49 15.10 13.36 6.32
CA ARG A 49 14.57 12.53 7.42
C ARG A 49 13.09 12.20 7.28
N PHE A 50 12.41 12.75 6.29
CA PHE A 50 10.99 12.46 6.03
C PHE A 50 10.84 11.70 4.71
N VAL A 51 10.52 10.43 4.81
CA VAL A 51 10.38 9.52 3.66
C VAL A 51 8.92 9.07 3.57
N PRO A 52 8.05 9.86 2.90
CA PRO A 52 6.66 9.47 2.72
C PRO A 52 6.56 8.24 1.80
N TYR A 53 5.53 7.44 2.02
CA TYR A 53 5.11 6.38 1.12
C TYR A 53 3.60 6.37 1.02
N VAL A 54 3.09 6.50 -0.21
CA VAL A 54 1.68 6.52 -0.53
C VAL A 54 1.28 5.17 -1.14
N VAL A 55 0.51 4.40 -0.40
CA VAL A 55 -0.19 3.23 -0.94
C VAL A 55 -1.34 3.74 -1.80
N MET A 56 -1.26 3.58 -3.11
CA MET A 56 -2.23 4.18 -4.03
C MET A 56 -3.65 3.64 -3.87
N HIS A 57 -3.77 2.44 -3.35
CA HIS A 57 -5.07 1.79 -3.15
C HIS A 57 -5.30 1.52 -1.67
N GLU A 58 -5.06 0.34 -1.19
CA GLU A 58 -5.21 -0.04 0.21
C GLU A 58 -4.03 -0.92 0.65
N PHE A 59 -3.73 -0.89 1.95
CA PHE A 59 -2.73 -1.75 2.56
C PHE A 59 -2.93 -3.23 2.24
N GLU A 60 -4.18 -3.68 2.17
CA GLU A 60 -4.53 -5.06 1.83
C GLU A 60 -4.00 -5.50 0.45
N GLY A 61 -3.76 -4.56 -0.46
CA GLY A 61 -3.12 -4.87 -1.74
C GLY A 61 -1.76 -5.55 -1.54
N LEU A 62 -0.95 -5.05 -0.61
CA LEU A 62 0.38 -5.59 -0.32
C LEU A 62 0.33 -7.04 0.20
N LEU A 63 -0.76 -7.44 0.84
CA LEU A 63 -0.93 -8.80 1.39
C LEU A 63 -1.05 -9.86 0.29
N PHE A 64 -1.49 -9.48 -0.91
CA PHE A 64 -1.50 -10.36 -2.07
C PHE A 64 -0.10 -10.68 -2.62
N SER A 65 0.96 -10.20 -1.98
CA SER A 65 2.34 -10.61 -2.28
C SER A 65 2.59 -12.10 -2.03
N ASP A 66 1.81 -12.71 -1.14
CA ASP A 66 1.78 -14.16 -0.93
C ASP A 66 0.33 -14.60 -0.61
N PRO A 67 -0.47 -14.96 -1.62
CA PRO A 67 -1.87 -15.36 -1.44
C PRO A 67 -2.08 -16.52 -0.48
N LEU A 68 -1.16 -17.49 -0.45
CA LEU A 68 -1.24 -18.66 0.43
C LEU A 68 -1.09 -18.22 1.90
N ARG A 69 -0.06 -17.44 2.18
CA ARG A 69 0.18 -16.93 3.54
C ARG A 69 -0.86 -15.91 3.96
N PHE A 70 -1.35 -15.09 3.02
CA PHE A 70 -2.45 -14.19 3.31
C PHE A 70 -3.69 -14.95 3.78
N ALA A 71 -4.11 -15.99 3.04
CA ALA A 71 -5.25 -16.82 3.42
C ALA A 71 -5.04 -17.52 4.77
N ALA A 72 -3.84 -18.03 5.03
CA ALA A 72 -3.48 -18.64 6.31
C ALA A 72 -3.54 -17.62 7.47
N GLY A 73 -2.98 -16.42 7.28
CA GLY A 73 -2.93 -15.35 8.28
C GLY A 73 -4.28 -14.82 8.73
N ILE A 74 -5.31 -14.93 7.86
CA ILE A 74 -6.70 -14.64 8.25
C ILE A 74 -7.48 -15.87 8.70
N ALA A 75 -6.79 -16.99 8.97
CA ALA A 75 -7.37 -18.28 9.36
C ALA A 75 -8.41 -18.83 8.33
N LYS A 76 -8.16 -18.59 7.04
CA LYS A 76 -8.98 -19.03 5.90
C LYS A 76 -8.15 -19.64 4.78
N PRO A 77 -7.33 -20.69 5.06
CA PRO A 77 -6.43 -21.26 4.06
C PRO A 77 -7.17 -21.78 2.81
N GLU A 78 -8.46 -22.12 2.93
CA GLU A 78 -9.30 -22.53 1.81
C GLU A 78 -9.53 -21.42 0.76
N LEU A 79 -9.27 -20.16 1.10
CA LEU A 79 -9.39 -19.01 0.18
C LEU A 79 -8.12 -18.76 -0.66
N ALA A 80 -7.04 -19.48 -0.42
CA ALA A 80 -5.79 -19.28 -1.15
C ALA A 80 -5.94 -19.36 -2.68
N PRO A 81 -6.71 -20.32 -3.26
CA PRO A 81 -6.93 -20.36 -4.71
C PRO A 81 -7.65 -19.10 -5.25
N GLN A 82 -8.62 -18.56 -4.51
CA GLN A 82 -9.33 -17.35 -4.90
C GLN A 82 -8.45 -16.11 -4.78
N PHE A 83 -7.59 -16.04 -3.76
CA PHE A 83 -6.61 -14.96 -3.62
C PHE A 83 -5.57 -15.01 -4.73
N GLU A 84 -5.10 -16.20 -5.11
CA GLU A 84 -4.22 -16.37 -6.26
C GLU A 84 -4.89 -15.92 -7.56
N ALA A 85 -6.15 -16.28 -7.77
CA ALA A 85 -6.92 -15.84 -8.93
C ALA A 85 -7.11 -14.31 -8.99
N ILE A 86 -7.16 -13.63 -7.86
CA ILE A 86 -7.14 -12.17 -7.80
C ILE A 86 -5.76 -11.65 -8.16
N ARG A 87 -4.70 -12.18 -7.52
CA ARG A 87 -3.31 -11.74 -7.71
C ARG A 87 -2.85 -11.81 -9.16
N THR A 88 -3.20 -12.87 -9.85
CA THR A 88 -2.79 -13.13 -11.25
C THR A 88 -3.43 -12.20 -12.28
N GLN A 89 -4.44 -11.41 -11.91
CA GLN A 89 -5.06 -10.42 -12.79
C GLN A 89 -4.23 -9.13 -12.90
N PHE A 90 -3.23 -8.94 -12.07
CA PHE A 90 -2.46 -7.69 -11.96
C PHE A 90 -0.97 -7.99 -12.09
N ALA A 91 -0.20 -7.05 -12.65
CA ALA A 91 1.24 -7.20 -12.77
C ALA A 91 1.92 -7.19 -11.39
N THR A 92 1.45 -6.34 -10.48
CA THR A 92 1.95 -6.26 -9.10
C THR A 92 0.80 -6.19 -8.09
N PRO A 93 1.04 -6.57 -6.82
CA PRO A 93 0.04 -6.38 -5.77
C PRO A 93 -0.36 -4.92 -5.55
N GLU A 94 0.54 -3.98 -5.83
CA GLU A 94 0.30 -2.54 -5.70
C GLU A 94 -0.75 -2.01 -6.70
N GLU A 95 -1.05 -2.77 -7.77
CA GLU A 95 -2.05 -2.42 -8.78
C GLU A 95 -3.45 -2.96 -8.48
N ILE A 96 -3.59 -3.80 -7.45
CA ILE A 96 -4.87 -4.46 -7.16
C ILE A 96 -5.91 -3.43 -6.73
N ASN A 97 -6.51 -2.78 -7.71
CA ASN A 97 -7.75 -2.03 -7.59
C ASN A 97 -8.19 -1.46 -8.94
N ASP A 98 -9.45 -1.67 -9.31
CA ASP A 98 -10.03 -1.07 -10.52
C ASP A 98 -11.09 0.00 -10.17
N SER A 99 -11.64 -0.04 -8.95
CA SER A 99 -12.69 0.87 -8.49
C SER A 99 -12.91 0.74 -6.98
N PRO A 100 -13.67 1.66 -6.35
CA PRO A 100 -14.01 1.57 -4.93
C PRO A 100 -14.74 0.28 -4.53
N VAL A 101 -15.41 -0.40 -5.48
CA VAL A 101 -16.11 -1.66 -5.22
C VAL A 101 -15.22 -2.89 -5.41
N THR A 102 -14.06 -2.74 -6.07
CA THR A 102 -13.07 -3.79 -6.31
C THR A 102 -11.76 -3.56 -5.55
N ALA A 103 -11.77 -2.63 -4.59
CA ALA A 103 -10.65 -2.39 -3.69
C ALA A 103 -10.19 -3.69 -3.01
N PRO A 104 -8.88 -3.84 -2.69
CA PRO A 104 -8.33 -5.06 -2.12
C PRO A 104 -9.14 -5.63 -0.96
N SER A 105 -9.49 -4.79 0.02
CA SER A 105 -10.30 -5.23 1.16
C SER A 105 -11.71 -5.66 0.76
N LYS A 106 -12.30 -5.04 -0.27
CA LYS A 106 -13.63 -5.44 -0.77
C LYS A 106 -13.59 -6.81 -1.44
N ARG A 107 -12.51 -7.11 -2.16
CA ARG A 107 -12.30 -8.45 -2.75
C ARG A 107 -12.22 -9.52 -1.65
N VAL A 108 -11.50 -9.23 -0.55
CA VAL A 108 -11.45 -10.13 0.61
C VAL A 108 -12.82 -10.26 1.27
N GLN A 109 -13.51 -9.16 1.54
CA GLN A 109 -14.84 -9.16 2.17
C GLN A 109 -15.90 -9.89 1.35
N ASN A 110 -15.83 -9.84 0.02
CA ASN A 110 -16.73 -10.58 -0.86
C ASN A 110 -16.55 -12.11 -0.74
N LEU A 111 -15.35 -12.57 -0.45
CA LEU A 111 -15.02 -13.98 -0.23
C LEU A 111 -15.24 -14.40 1.23
N PHE A 112 -15.04 -13.47 2.16
CA PHE A 112 -15.18 -13.70 3.60
C PHE A 112 -15.76 -12.44 4.28
N ALA A 113 -17.07 -12.42 4.47
CA ALA A 113 -17.80 -11.30 5.07
C ALA A 113 -17.34 -10.95 6.51
N GLY A 114 -16.74 -11.91 7.21
CA GLY A 114 -16.16 -11.71 8.55
C GLY A 114 -14.76 -11.08 8.58
N TYR A 115 -14.25 -10.61 7.46
CA TYR A 115 -12.92 -9.96 7.42
C TYR A 115 -12.91 -8.63 8.16
N GLU A 116 -12.12 -8.56 9.23
CA GLU A 116 -11.90 -7.37 10.05
C GLU A 116 -10.55 -6.72 9.71
N LYS A 117 -10.58 -5.58 8.99
CA LYS A 117 -9.38 -4.93 8.44
C LYS A 117 -8.23 -4.76 9.43
N PRO A 118 -8.39 -4.11 10.58
CA PRO A 118 -7.22 -3.85 11.44
C PRO A 118 -6.61 -5.13 11.99
N LEU A 119 -7.43 -6.03 12.52
CA LEU A 119 -6.95 -7.24 13.19
C LEU A 119 -6.41 -8.26 12.18
N MET A 120 -7.25 -8.70 11.26
CA MET A 120 -6.90 -9.77 10.31
C MET A 120 -5.85 -9.31 9.31
N GLY A 121 -5.90 -8.03 8.87
CA GLY A 121 -4.87 -7.47 8.02
C GLY A 121 -3.49 -7.45 8.68
N THR A 122 -3.42 -7.14 10.00
CA THR A 122 -2.17 -7.18 10.75
C THR A 122 -1.62 -8.60 10.87
N LEU A 123 -2.47 -9.58 11.23
CA LEU A 123 -2.06 -10.98 11.33
C LEU A 123 -1.57 -11.51 9.98
N ALA A 124 -2.31 -11.23 8.91
CA ALA A 124 -1.92 -11.60 7.55
C ALA A 124 -0.58 -10.96 7.15
N ALA A 125 -0.32 -9.71 7.52
CA ALA A 125 0.95 -9.04 7.22
C ALA A 125 2.14 -9.73 7.90
N ILE A 126 1.95 -10.23 9.12
CA ILE A 126 2.97 -11.00 9.84
C ILE A 126 3.26 -12.31 9.10
N ASP A 127 2.22 -13.03 8.68
CA ASP A 127 2.37 -14.31 7.98
C ASP A 127 2.95 -14.15 6.56
N VAL A 128 2.49 -13.16 5.79
CA VAL A 128 3.04 -12.83 4.46
C VAL A 128 4.51 -12.46 4.58
N GLY A 129 4.84 -11.64 5.56
CA GLY A 129 6.21 -11.24 5.86
C GLY A 129 6.76 -10.17 4.92
N LEU A 130 7.70 -9.42 5.46
CA LEU A 130 8.31 -8.27 4.79
C LEU A 130 9.02 -8.65 3.48
N ASP A 131 9.69 -9.81 3.46
CA ASP A 131 10.46 -10.25 2.29
C ASP A 131 9.57 -10.51 1.06
N ALA A 132 8.40 -11.11 1.25
CA ALA A 132 7.44 -11.33 0.17
C ALA A 132 6.91 -10.00 -0.37
N ILE A 133 6.54 -9.07 0.52
CA ILE A 133 6.07 -7.74 0.12
C ILE A 133 7.17 -6.99 -0.65
N ARG A 134 8.40 -6.97 -0.15
CA ARG A 134 9.54 -6.32 -0.84
C ARG A 134 9.86 -6.92 -2.20
N ARG A 135 9.69 -8.23 -2.36
CA ARG A 135 9.93 -8.91 -3.62
C ARG A 135 8.90 -8.52 -4.68
N GLU A 136 7.63 -8.50 -4.30
CA GLU A 136 6.51 -8.35 -5.23
C GLU A 136 6.08 -6.88 -5.44
N CYS A 137 6.38 -5.98 -4.49
CA CYS A 137 5.95 -4.59 -4.46
C CYS A 137 7.16 -3.66 -4.64
N ALA A 138 7.36 -3.17 -5.85
CA ALA A 138 8.53 -2.35 -6.18
C ALA A 138 8.54 -1.00 -5.46
N GLY A 139 7.39 -0.35 -5.32
CA GLY A 139 7.23 0.91 -4.59
C GLY A 139 7.54 0.74 -3.11
N PHE A 140 6.97 -0.30 -2.49
CA PHE A 140 7.24 -0.63 -1.08
C PHE A 140 8.73 -0.95 -0.84
N ARG A 141 9.36 -1.73 -1.73
CA ARG A 141 10.79 -2.03 -1.65
C ARG A 141 11.64 -0.74 -1.70
N SER A 142 11.39 0.10 -2.69
CA SER A 142 12.12 1.37 -2.85
C SER A 142 11.99 2.27 -1.62
N TRP A 143 10.80 2.35 -1.04
CA TRP A 143 10.58 3.08 0.21
C TRP A 143 11.36 2.48 1.38
N GLY A 144 11.32 1.15 1.57
CA GLY A 144 12.08 0.46 2.60
C GLY A 144 13.59 0.69 2.49
N GLU A 145 14.14 0.61 1.27
CA GLU A 145 15.56 0.90 1.01
C GLU A 145 15.94 2.36 1.32
N ARG A 146 15.04 3.31 1.10
CA ARG A 146 15.27 4.71 1.48
C ARG A 146 15.30 4.87 3.00
N LEU A 147 14.41 4.20 3.72
CA LEU A 147 14.42 4.22 5.19
C LEU A 147 15.71 3.60 5.78
N GLU A 148 16.16 2.48 5.21
CA GLU A 148 17.37 1.79 5.64
C GLU A 148 18.65 2.63 5.43
N ARG A 149 18.63 3.58 4.46
CA ARG A 149 19.72 4.52 4.22
C ARG A 149 19.73 5.72 5.15
N LEU A 150 18.66 5.93 5.93
CA LEU A 150 18.66 6.96 6.96
C LEU A 150 19.64 6.50 8.05
N SER A 151 20.89 6.99 7.97
CA SER A 151 21.87 6.76 9.05
C SER A 151 21.34 7.37 10.34
N ILE A 152 21.23 6.55 11.38
CA ILE A 152 20.94 7.00 12.75
C ILE A 152 22.21 7.63 13.33
#